data_b6e795e1878b9c5b5e743562fc964bfd
#
_entry.id   b6e795e1878b9c5b5e743562fc964bfd
#
_cell.length_a   1.000
_cell.length_b   1.000
_cell.length_c   1.000
_cell.angle_alpha   90.00
_cell.angle_beta   90.00
_cell.angle_gamma   90.00
#
_symmetry.space_group_name_H-M   'P 1'
#
loop_
_entity.id
_entity.type
_entity.pdbx_description
1 polymer ?
#
loop_
_entity_poly.entity_id
_entity_poly.type
_entity_poly.pdbx_seq_one_letter_code
_entity_poly.pdbx_strand_id
1 'polypeptide(L)'
;MKDLNFAVPQLINEDVKDYKKNSDERIEVEKTYDLMFNQNIKIPLYIGDEEIYTEERKEINPPHDNKKVVGSFSVCNEQHVHEAINNSLSVKNEWTSTPWQKRASIFLKAAELIAGPYRSRINAATMIGQSKTIFQAEIDAACELDDFLKLNIAVSYTHLTMTTILLV
;
A
#
# COMPACT_ATOMS: atom_id res chain seq x y z
N MET A 1 -28.90 20.57 -3.65
CA MET A 1 -27.92 19.54 -4.03
C MET A 1 -28.48 18.20 -3.58
N LYS A 2 -28.75 17.27 -4.50
CA LYS A 2 -29.24 15.94 -4.11
C LYS A 2 -28.11 15.25 -3.34
N ASP A 3 -28.36 14.89 -2.09
CA ASP A 3 -27.50 14.00 -1.33
C ASP A 3 -27.34 12.70 -2.13
N LEU A 4 -26.19 12.54 -2.77
CA LEU A 4 -25.76 11.26 -3.25
C LEU A 4 -25.61 10.40 -1.99
N ASN A 5 -26.54 9.47 -1.78
CA ASN A 5 -26.44 8.47 -0.73
C ASN A 5 -25.16 7.67 -0.98
N PHE A 6 -24.04 8.13 -0.38
CA PHE A 6 -22.83 7.34 -0.36
C PHE A 6 -23.07 6.22 0.64
N ALA A 7 -23.35 5.03 0.13
CA ALA A 7 -23.40 3.84 0.94
C ALA A 7 -21.95 3.40 1.24
N VAL A 8 -21.57 3.39 2.51
CA VAL A 8 -20.34 2.74 2.93
C VAL A 8 -20.44 1.27 2.54
N PRO A 9 -19.47 0.73 1.81
CA PRO A 9 -19.46 -0.69 1.46
C PRO A 9 -19.58 -1.55 2.72
N GLN A 10 -20.31 -2.66 2.63
CA GLN A 10 -20.35 -3.63 3.71
C GLN A 10 -18.91 -4.11 3.96
N LEU A 11 -18.50 -4.06 5.23
CA LEU A 11 -17.20 -4.58 5.64
C LEU A 11 -17.23 -6.10 5.57
N ILE A 12 -16.52 -6.62 4.59
CA ILE A 12 -16.25 -8.06 4.42
C ILE A 12 -14.74 -8.18 4.34
N ASN A 13 -14.18 -9.04 5.19
CA ASN A 13 -12.74 -9.29 5.15
C ASN A 13 -12.35 -9.89 3.80
N GLU A 14 -11.16 -9.54 3.35
CA GLU A 14 -10.61 -10.07 2.11
C GLU A 14 -10.33 -11.57 2.24
N ASP A 15 -10.75 -12.35 1.24
CA ASP A 15 -10.57 -13.80 1.23
C ASP A 15 -9.10 -14.19 1.17
N VAL A 16 -8.66 -15.02 2.13
CA VAL A 16 -7.31 -15.60 2.17
C VAL A 16 -7.19 -16.70 1.15
N LYS A 17 -6.27 -16.58 0.21
CA LYS A 17 -6.00 -17.61 -0.81
C LYS A 17 -5.14 -18.74 -0.27
N ASP A 18 -5.44 -19.95 -0.71
CA ASP A 18 -4.80 -21.20 -0.20
C ASP A 18 -3.40 -21.49 -0.79
N TYR A 19 -3.10 -20.93 -1.94
CA TYR A 19 -1.85 -21.19 -2.69
C TYR A 19 -1.53 -22.68 -2.86
N LYS A 20 -2.56 -23.46 -3.18
CA LYS A 20 -2.44 -24.92 -3.40
C LYS A 20 -1.46 -25.21 -4.53
N LYS A 21 -0.85 -26.39 -4.47
CA LYS A 21 0.05 -26.84 -5.54
C LYS A 21 -0.65 -26.80 -6.89
N ASN A 22 -0.01 -26.12 -7.87
CA ASN A 22 -0.50 -25.90 -9.23
C ASN A 22 -1.75 -25.00 -9.35
N SER A 23 -2.12 -24.26 -8.32
CA SER A 23 -3.15 -23.23 -8.47
C SER A 23 -2.61 -21.99 -9.20
N ASP A 24 -3.48 -21.24 -9.84
CA ASP A 24 -3.10 -20.06 -10.63
C ASP A 24 -2.43 -19.00 -9.77
N GLU A 25 -2.96 -18.74 -8.57
CA GLU A 25 -2.40 -17.78 -7.62
C GLU A 25 -0.99 -18.20 -7.15
N ARG A 26 -0.74 -19.52 -7.01
CA ARG A 26 0.56 -20.04 -6.66
C ARG A 26 1.57 -19.84 -7.79
N ILE A 27 1.19 -20.19 -9.00
CA ILE A 27 2.03 -20.02 -10.20
C ILE A 27 2.37 -18.55 -10.40
N GLU A 28 1.40 -17.67 -10.21
CA GLU A 28 1.58 -16.23 -10.38
C GLU A 28 2.55 -15.65 -9.33
N VAL A 29 2.39 -16.01 -8.04
CA VAL A 29 3.27 -15.48 -6.99
C VAL A 29 4.69 -16.03 -7.11
N GLU A 30 4.87 -17.31 -7.46
CA GLU A 30 6.20 -17.90 -7.71
C GLU A 30 6.92 -17.19 -8.86
N LYS A 31 6.24 -16.98 -9.98
CA LYS A 31 6.77 -16.23 -11.12
C LYS A 31 7.15 -14.78 -10.73
N THR A 32 6.27 -14.12 -9.95
CA THR A 32 6.49 -12.74 -9.52
C THR A 32 7.67 -12.66 -8.55
N TYR A 33 7.79 -13.62 -7.63
CA TYR A 33 8.89 -13.74 -6.71
C TYR A 33 10.23 -13.87 -7.45
N ASP A 34 10.32 -14.81 -8.41
CA ASP A 34 11.53 -15.04 -9.19
C ASP A 34 11.96 -13.81 -10.00
N LEU A 35 10.99 -13.11 -10.60
CA LEU A 35 11.26 -11.87 -11.31
C LEU A 35 11.82 -10.79 -10.37
N MET A 36 11.18 -10.55 -9.24
CA MET A 36 11.59 -9.51 -8.29
C MET A 36 12.92 -9.85 -7.61
N PHE A 37 13.15 -11.12 -7.27
CA PHE A 37 14.39 -11.59 -6.64
C PHE A 37 15.62 -11.39 -7.53
N ASN A 38 15.44 -11.36 -8.86
CA ASN A 38 16.51 -11.22 -9.83
C ASN A 38 16.60 -9.86 -10.52
N GLN A 39 15.65 -8.94 -10.26
CA GLN A 39 15.55 -7.69 -11.02
C GLN A 39 16.54 -6.60 -10.62
N ASN A 40 17.13 -6.65 -9.43
CA ASN A 40 18.00 -5.59 -8.88
C ASN A 40 17.35 -4.20 -8.96
N ILE A 41 16.28 -4.01 -8.20
CA ILE A 41 15.43 -2.82 -8.22
C ILE A 41 16.16 -1.61 -7.61
N LYS A 42 16.03 -0.44 -8.25
CA LYS A 42 16.48 0.84 -7.66
C LYS A 42 15.26 1.61 -7.18
N ILE A 43 15.18 1.86 -5.87
CA ILE A 43 14.06 2.56 -5.25
C ILE A 43 14.45 4.02 -5.04
N PRO A 44 13.75 4.99 -5.68
CA PRO A 44 13.97 6.42 -5.47
C PRO A 44 13.30 6.91 -4.18
N LEU A 45 13.55 8.16 -3.82
CA LEU A 45 12.66 8.93 -2.96
C LEU A 45 11.48 9.43 -3.80
N TYR A 46 10.28 9.37 -3.25
CA TYR A 46 9.08 9.97 -3.86
C TYR A 46 8.72 11.24 -3.07
N ILE A 47 8.93 12.41 -3.66
CA ILE A 47 8.59 13.69 -3.05
C ILE A 47 7.69 14.46 -4.03
N GLY A 48 6.42 14.63 -3.66
CA GLY A 48 5.42 15.10 -4.61
C GLY A 48 5.27 14.15 -5.78
N ASP A 49 5.40 14.66 -7.00
CA ASP A 49 5.31 13.90 -8.24
C ASP A 49 6.69 13.49 -8.79
N GLU A 50 7.77 13.71 -8.02
CA GLU A 50 9.13 13.47 -8.48
C GLU A 50 9.73 12.18 -7.90
N GLU A 51 10.46 11.44 -8.76
CA GLU A 51 11.33 10.33 -8.40
C GLU A 51 12.78 10.84 -8.29
N ILE A 52 13.34 10.84 -7.07
CA ILE A 52 14.68 11.36 -6.80
C ILE A 52 15.65 10.21 -6.52
N TYR A 53 16.63 10.04 -7.41
CA TYR A 53 17.71 9.08 -7.26
C TYR A 53 18.94 9.78 -6.68
N THR A 54 19.27 9.50 -5.41
CA THR A 54 20.43 10.09 -4.75
C THR A 54 21.72 9.33 -5.06
N GLU A 55 22.88 9.98 -4.85
CA GLU A 55 24.19 9.34 -4.97
C GLU A 55 24.39 8.31 -3.85
N GLU A 56 24.01 8.66 -2.61
CA GLU A 56 24.05 7.76 -1.48
C GLU A 56 22.91 6.75 -1.56
N ARG A 57 23.25 5.47 -1.60
CA ARG A 57 22.30 4.35 -1.68
C ARG A 57 22.67 3.26 -0.69
N LYS A 58 21.66 2.54 -0.21
CA LYS A 58 21.87 1.34 0.59
C LYS A 58 21.31 0.13 -0.13
N GLU A 59 22.04 -0.96 -0.07
CA GLU A 59 21.62 -2.23 -0.64
C GLU A 59 20.48 -2.87 0.16
N ILE A 60 19.67 -3.63 -0.54
CA ILE A 60 18.58 -4.41 0.03
C ILE A 60 18.94 -5.89 -0.11
N ASN A 61 19.08 -6.54 1.03
CA ASN A 61 19.40 -7.97 1.11
C ASN A 61 18.24 -8.69 1.80
N PRO A 62 17.74 -9.80 1.22
CA PRO A 62 16.74 -10.62 1.88
C PRO A 62 17.27 -11.18 3.20
N PRO A 63 16.51 -11.19 4.31
CA PRO A 63 16.99 -11.73 5.58
C PRO A 63 17.39 -13.21 5.53
N HIS A 64 16.80 -13.99 4.62
CA HIS A 64 17.12 -15.41 4.42
C HIS A 64 18.31 -15.66 3.49
N ASP A 65 18.78 -14.63 2.76
CA ASP A 65 19.98 -14.68 1.92
C ASP A 65 20.70 -13.31 1.93
N ASN A 66 21.47 -13.08 2.97
CA ASN A 66 22.15 -11.80 3.18
C ASN A 66 23.34 -11.53 2.22
N LYS A 67 23.69 -12.51 1.38
CA LYS A 67 24.67 -12.34 0.32
C LYS A 67 24.08 -11.88 -1.00
N LYS A 68 22.78 -12.07 -1.16
CA LYS A 68 22.06 -11.65 -2.36
C LYS A 68 21.64 -10.20 -2.24
N VAL A 69 22.00 -9.39 -3.21
CA VAL A 69 21.47 -8.02 -3.36
C VAL A 69 20.29 -8.09 -4.33
N VAL A 70 19.11 -7.69 -3.88
CA VAL A 70 17.88 -7.65 -4.70
C VAL A 70 17.54 -6.25 -5.16
N GLY A 71 18.23 -5.25 -4.64
CA GLY A 71 18.04 -3.87 -5.05
C GLY A 71 18.80 -2.89 -4.16
N SER A 72 18.52 -1.62 -4.36
CA SER A 72 19.03 -0.53 -3.52
C SER A 72 17.97 0.56 -3.38
N PHE A 73 18.03 1.32 -2.31
CA PHE A 73 17.19 2.49 -2.11
C PHE A 73 18.04 3.76 -1.91
N SER A 74 17.50 4.88 -2.37
CA SER A 74 18.08 6.20 -2.21
C SER A 74 18.00 6.66 -0.76
N VAL A 75 19.11 7.15 -0.19
CA VAL A 75 19.13 7.69 1.17
C VAL A 75 18.77 9.17 1.12
N CYS A 76 17.81 9.59 1.94
CA CYS A 76 17.43 11.00 2.04
C CYS A 76 18.42 11.78 2.93
N ASN A 77 18.58 13.05 2.64
CA ASN A 77 19.26 14.02 3.49
C ASN A 77 18.24 14.98 4.12
N GLU A 78 18.70 15.91 4.95
CA GLU A 78 17.85 16.90 5.63
C GLU A 78 17.05 17.77 4.64
N GLN A 79 17.67 18.16 3.52
CA GLN A 79 16.99 18.95 2.49
C GLN A 79 15.79 18.20 1.91
N HIS A 80 15.94 16.92 1.55
CA HIS A 80 14.84 16.09 1.04
C HIS A 80 13.69 15.97 2.05
N VAL A 81 13.99 15.89 3.35
CA VAL A 81 12.96 15.87 4.39
C VAL A 81 12.19 17.19 4.42
N HIS A 82 12.88 18.33 4.38
CA HIS A 82 12.23 19.64 4.31
C HIS A 82 11.38 19.81 3.05
N GLU A 83 11.86 19.37 1.90
CA GLU A 83 11.12 19.39 0.64
C GLU A 83 9.84 18.54 0.72
N ALA A 84 9.91 17.34 1.29
CA ALA A 84 8.74 16.48 1.49
C ALA A 84 7.70 17.11 2.41
N ILE A 85 8.13 17.75 3.51
CA ILE A 85 7.26 18.48 4.43
C ILE A 85 6.58 19.65 3.72
N ASN A 86 7.36 20.48 3.02
CA ASN A 86 6.84 21.64 2.31
C ASN A 86 5.85 21.24 1.21
N ASN A 87 6.17 20.19 0.45
CA ASN A 87 5.27 19.65 -0.55
C ASN A 87 3.94 19.19 0.05
N SER A 88 4.01 18.43 1.15
CA SER A 88 2.80 17.97 1.85
C SER A 88 1.95 19.14 2.39
N LEU A 89 2.58 20.19 2.91
CA LEU A 89 1.90 21.37 3.42
C LEU A 89 1.26 22.19 2.29
N SER A 90 1.88 22.24 1.11
CA SER A 90 1.35 23.01 -0.04
C SER A 90 -0.01 22.49 -0.53
N VAL A 91 -0.23 21.18 -0.49
CA VAL A 91 -1.48 20.54 -0.94
C VAL A 91 -2.52 20.38 0.18
N LYS A 92 -2.18 20.70 1.43
CA LYS A 92 -3.03 20.48 2.60
C LYS A 92 -4.43 21.11 2.46
N ASN A 93 -4.49 22.36 1.98
CA ASN A 93 -5.76 23.08 1.87
C ASN A 93 -6.67 22.46 0.80
N GLU A 94 -6.12 22.08 -0.34
CA GLU A 94 -6.84 21.39 -1.40
C GLU A 94 -7.36 20.03 -0.92
N TRP A 95 -6.51 19.24 -0.30
CA TRP A 95 -6.88 17.94 0.26
C TRP A 95 -7.99 18.06 1.31
N THR A 96 -7.88 19.06 2.21
CA THR A 96 -8.86 19.27 3.27
C THR A 96 -10.23 19.70 2.71
N SER A 97 -10.25 20.50 1.64
CA SER A 97 -11.48 20.95 0.98
C SER A 97 -12.09 19.87 0.05
N THR A 98 -11.34 18.83 -0.28
CA THR A 98 -11.84 17.71 -1.07
C THR A 98 -12.93 16.96 -0.29
N PRO A 99 -14.14 16.74 -0.87
CA PRO A 99 -15.19 15.99 -0.21
C PRO A 99 -14.68 14.64 0.31
N TRP A 100 -15.08 14.27 1.53
CA TRP A 100 -14.58 13.06 2.17
C TRP A 100 -14.89 11.79 1.34
N GLN A 101 -16.03 11.75 0.64
CA GLN A 101 -16.39 10.63 -0.25
C GLN A 101 -15.35 10.43 -1.37
N LYS A 102 -14.86 11.54 -1.93
CA LYS A 102 -13.82 11.50 -2.97
C LYS A 102 -12.50 11.03 -2.38
N ARG A 103 -12.14 11.47 -1.18
CA ARG A 103 -10.95 10.98 -0.48
C ARG A 103 -11.07 9.49 -0.14
N ALA A 104 -12.23 9.07 0.38
CA ALA A 104 -12.53 7.67 0.68
C ALA A 104 -12.43 6.77 -0.57
N SER A 105 -12.92 7.25 -1.72
CA SER A 105 -12.87 6.48 -2.98
C SER A 105 -11.44 6.15 -3.44
N ILE A 106 -10.46 6.98 -3.10
CA ILE A 106 -9.04 6.72 -3.40
C ILE A 106 -8.53 5.52 -2.61
N PHE A 107 -8.86 5.45 -1.32
CA PHE A 107 -8.45 4.32 -0.46
C PHE A 107 -9.17 3.02 -0.83
N LEU A 108 -10.47 3.11 -1.18
CA LEU A 108 -11.21 1.94 -1.69
C LEU A 108 -10.62 1.44 -3.01
N LYS A 109 -10.18 2.35 -3.89
CA LYS A 109 -9.50 1.95 -5.12
C LYS A 109 -8.13 1.32 -4.85
N ALA A 110 -7.40 1.83 -3.87
CA ALA A 110 -6.14 1.22 -3.43
C ALA A 110 -6.38 -0.20 -2.90
N ALA A 111 -7.40 -0.40 -2.06
CA ALA A 111 -7.79 -1.72 -1.55
C ALA A 111 -8.08 -2.70 -2.70
N GLU A 112 -8.94 -2.31 -3.67
CA GLU A 112 -9.24 -3.11 -4.86
C GLU A 112 -7.97 -3.51 -5.65
N LEU A 113 -7.03 -2.58 -5.81
CA LEU A 113 -5.78 -2.83 -6.52
C LEU A 113 -4.88 -3.80 -5.76
N ILE A 114 -4.81 -3.67 -4.44
CA ILE A 114 -4.03 -4.55 -3.55
C ILE A 114 -4.60 -5.97 -3.57
N ALA A 115 -5.90 -6.12 -3.36
CA ALA A 115 -6.58 -7.40 -3.37
C ALA A 115 -6.59 -8.08 -4.75
N GLY A 116 -6.48 -7.31 -5.83
CA GLY A 116 -6.52 -7.74 -7.21
C GLY A 116 -5.14 -7.80 -7.89
N PRO A 117 -4.87 -6.90 -8.84
CA PRO A 117 -3.73 -7.01 -9.76
C PRO A 117 -2.35 -6.87 -9.08
N TYR A 118 -2.27 -6.29 -7.91
CA TYR A 118 -1.02 -6.13 -7.17
C TYR A 118 -0.79 -7.18 -6.08
N ARG A 119 -1.73 -8.11 -5.87
CA ARG A 119 -1.67 -9.11 -4.80
C ARG A 119 -0.41 -9.96 -4.83
N SER A 120 -0.11 -10.57 -5.96
CA SER A 120 1.11 -11.38 -6.14
C SER A 120 2.38 -10.57 -5.93
N ARG A 121 2.37 -9.30 -6.35
CA ARG A 121 3.52 -8.40 -6.23
C ARG A 121 3.80 -7.99 -4.79
N ILE A 122 2.76 -7.64 -4.02
CA ILE A 122 2.88 -7.28 -2.60
C ILE A 122 3.33 -8.50 -1.79
N ASN A 123 2.75 -9.67 -2.05
CA ASN A 123 3.14 -10.90 -1.39
C ASN A 123 4.59 -11.27 -1.69
N ALA A 124 5.02 -11.24 -2.95
CA ALA A 124 6.40 -11.51 -3.33
C ALA A 124 7.39 -10.53 -2.67
N ALA A 125 7.06 -9.24 -2.65
CA ALA A 125 7.88 -8.22 -1.98
C ALA A 125 8.02 -8.50 -0.47
N THR A 126 6.95 -8.91 0.19
CA THR A 126 6.93 -9.26 1.62
C THR A 126 7.73 -10.54 1.90
N MET A 127 7.60 -11.55 1.04
CA MET A 127 8.39 -12.78 1.12
C MET A 127 9.89 -12.47 1.00
N ILE A 128 10.28 -11.63 0.05
CA ILE A 128 11.68 -11.24 -0.19
C ILE A 128 12.20 -10.36 0.96
N GLY A 129 11.49 -9.29 1.28
CA GLY A 129 11.97 -8.25 2.20
C GLY A 129 11.89 -8.63 3.68
N GLN A 130 11.00 -9.56 4.04
CA GLN A 130 10.76 -9.99 5.43
C GLN A 130 10.98 -11.48 5.66
N SER A 131 11.36 -12.24 4.64
CA SER A 131 11.53 -13.70 4.71
C SER A 131 10.29 -14.46 5.20
N LYS A 132 9.11 -13.91 4.92
CA LYS A 132 7.84 -14.55 5.24
C LYS A 132 7.51 -15.66 4.25
N THR A 133 6.79 -16.68 4.72
CA THR A 133 6.16 -17.66 3.83
C THR A 133 5.04 -16.99 3.05
N ILE A 134 4.62 -17.59 1.94
CA ILE A 134 3.49 -17.06 1.15
C ILE A 134 2.23 -16.94 2.00
N PHE A 135 1.99 -17.88 2.91
CA PHE A 135 0.83 -17.85 3.78
C PHE A 135 0.84 -16.67 4.76
N GLN A 136 2.01 -16.36 5.32
CA GLN A 136 2.18 -15.17 6.18
C GLN A 136 2.07 -13.87 5.36
N ALA A 137 2.68 -13.82 4.18
CA ALA A 137 2.60 -12.65 3.31
C ALA A 137 1.17 -12.38 2.85
N GLU A 138 0.41 -13.43 2.52
CA GLU A 138 -0.99 -13.32 2.12
C GLU A 138 -1.85 -12.67 3.22
N ILE A 139 -1.70 -13.12 4.45
CA ILE A 139 -2.45 -12.56 5.58
C ILE A 139 -1.99 -11.13 5.86
N ASP A 140 -0.70 -10.92 6.10
CA ASP A 140 -0.19 -9.66 6.64
C ASP A 140 -0.09 -8.54 5.58
N ALA A 141 0.19 -8.89 4.32
CA ALA A 141 0.44 -7.89 3.29
C ALA A 141 -0.77 -7.66 2.37
N ALA A 142 -1.43 -8.70 1.88
CA ALA A 142 -2.55 -8.53 0.97
C ALA A 142 -3.87 -8.35 1.71
N CYS A 143 -4.26 -9.31 2.55
CA CYS A 143 -5.57 -9.28 3.19
C CYS A 143 -5.68 -8.19 4.26
N GLU A 144 -4.74 -8.13 5.19
CA GLU A 144 -4.80 -7.20 6.31
C GLU A 144 -4.71 -5.73 5.85
N LEU A 145 -3.85 -5.42 4.89
CA LEU A 145 -3.74 -4.06 4.36
C LEU A 145 -5.03 -3.64 3.63
N ASP A 146 -5.62 -4.52 2.84
CA ASP A 146 -6.91 -4.29 2.19
C ASP A 146 -8.01 -4.04 3.21
N ASP A 147 -8.12 -4.91 4.20
CA ASP A 147 -9.11 -4.82 5.28
C ASP A 147 -8.95 -3.50 6.08
N PHE A 148 -7.73 -3.10 6.41
CA PHE A 148 -7.49 -1.83 7.11
C PHE A 148 -7.91 -0.62 6.29
N LEU A 149 -7.66 -0.61 4.99
CA LEU A 149 -8.11 0.49 4.12
C LEU A 149 -9.63 0.60 4.10
N LYS A 150 -10.34 -0.52 3.98
CA LYS A 150 -11.81 -0.58 4.02
C LYS A 150 -12.38 -0.20 5.39
N LEU A 151 -11.81 -0.76 6.46
CA LEU A 151 -12.25 -0.51 7.84
C LEU A 151 -12.10 0.94 8.25
N ASN A 152 -10.96 1.56 7.96
CA ASN A 152 -10.71 2.96 8.32
C ASN A 152 -11.69 3.92 7.63
N ILE A 153 -12.13 3.61 6.42
CA ILE A 153 -13.17 4.38 5.73
C ILE A 153 -14.51 4.25 6.45
N ALA A 154 -14.90 3.04 6.81
CA ALA A 154 -16.16 2.82 7.53
C ALA A 154 -16.18 3.49 8.90
N VAL A 155 -15.07 3.41 9.65
CA VAL A 155 -14.91 4.10 10.95
C VAL A 155 -14.98 5.62 10.77
N SER A 156 -14.31 6.17 9.75
CA SER A 156 -14.36 7.61 9.45
C SER A 156 -15.77 8.10 9.16
N TYR A 157 -16.56 7.30 8.43
CA TYR A 157 -17.97 7.62 8.16
C TYR A 157 -18.82 7.62 9.43
N THR A 158 -18.64 6.62 10.28
CA THR A 158 -19.38 6.52 11.55
C THR A 158 -19.09 7.72 12.47
N HIS A 159 -17.83 8.11 12.57
CA HIS A 159 -17.44 9.30 13.34
C HIS A 159 -18.05 10.59 12.80
N LEU A 160 -18.06 10.79 11.48
CA LEU A 160 -18.67 11.95 10.85
C LEU A 160 -20.19 12.02 11.09
N THR A 161 -20.87 10.88 11.00
CA THR A 161 -22.32 10.83 11.24
C THR A 161 -22.69 10.99 12.71
N MET A 162 -21.93 10.43 13.64
CA MET A 162 -22.16 10.59 15.09
C MET A 162 -21.98 12.06 15.53
N THR A 163 -20.97 12.74 15.02
CA THR A 163 -20.74 14.15 15.34
C THR A 163 -21.90 15.03 14.85
N THR A 164 -22.51 14.69 13.72
CA THR A 164 -23.66 15.40 13.18
C THR A 164 -24.93 15.16 14.01
N ILE A 165 -25.11 13.95 14.55
CA ILE A 165 -26.26 13.59 15.40
C ILE A 165 -26.17 14.26 16.78
N LEU A 166 -24.97 14.50 17.31
CA LEU A 166 -24.77 15.16 18.62
C LEU A 166 -24.88 16.68 18.58
N LEU A 167 -24.97 17.28 17.38
CA LEU A 167 -25.11 18.73 17.17
C LEU A 167 -26.55 19.16 16.81
N VAL A 168 -27.52 18.24 16.84
CA VAL A 168 -28.95 18.45 16.77
C VAL A 168 -29.56 18.14 18.12
#